data_cf806b934f36b10b00a178fe92cca822
#
_entry.id   cf806b934f36b10b00a178fe92cca822
#
_cell.length_a   1.000
_cell.length_b   1.000
_cell.length_c   1.000
_cell.angle_alpha   90.00
_cell.angle_beta   90.00
_cell.angle_gamma   90.00
#
_symmetry.space_group_name_H-M   'P 1'
#
loop_
_entity.id
_entity.type
_entity.pdbx_description
1 polymer ?
#
loop_
_entity_poly.entity_id
_entity_poly.type
_entity_poly.pdbx_seq_one_letter_code
_entity_poly.pdbx_strand_id
1 'polypeptide(L)'
;MERGSKLFGKATFVMDRGYDDNKMFLKLDELNQDYVIRLTRKRKVFYKGKFIPVTKLCNRRKGKVHMNLFYKGKEHDAYISHIKVQITASKKNVNVVLVYGITEHPMILVTNKNISSKEEVINVAKLYFSRWRIEEYFRCKKQQFNFEYFRVRILKAINALNFYITVAMTYLARITMKDETNRIKYAVINAADPIKDKVAFHYYRISKGISRLLSYAKEGVRFWFKTKRPKYRQLCLKLIA
;
A
#
# COMPACT_ATOMS: atom_id res chain seq x y z
N MET A 1 1.03 -16.96 5.31
CA MET A 1 -0.38 -16.96 4.90
C MET A 1 -1.27 -17.61 5.94
N GLU A 2 -1.06 -18.84 6.36
CA GLU A 2 -1.91 -19.54 7.33
C GLU A 2 -2.13 -18.78 8.64
N ARG A 3 -1.07 -18.21 9.23
CA ARG A 3 -1.21 -17.36 10.43
C ARG A 3 -2.06 -16.11 10.17
N GLY A 4 -1.92 -15.49 9.01
CA GLY A 4 -2.70 -14.32 8.63
C GLY A 4 -4.17 -14.66 8.42
N SER A 5 -4.48 -15.77 7.74
CA SER A 5 -5.86 -16.22 7.53
C SER A 5 -6.56 -16.59 8.85
N LYS A 6 -5.82 -17.18 9.81
CA LYS A 6 -6.35 -17.46 11.16
C LYS A 6 -6.67 -16.19 11.96
N LEU A 7 -5.85 -15.14 11.80
CA LEU A 7 -6.01 -13.88 12.55
C LEU A 7 -7.05 -12.94 11.94
N PHE A 8 -7.11 -12.88 10.60
CA PHE A 8 -7.91 -11.88 9.88
C PHE A 8 -9.12 -12.47 9.15
N GLY A 9 -9.30 -13.80 9.19
CA GLY A 9 -10.36 -14.48 8.45
C GLY A 9 -10.15 -14.43 6.94
N LYS A 10 -11.25 -14.31 6.17
CA LYS A 10 -11.21 -14.21 4.72
C LYS A 10 -10.66 -12.86 4.28
N ALA A 11 -9.57 -12.88 3.53
CA ALA A 11 -8.87 -11.68 3.05
C ALA A 11 -8.59 -11.76 1.54
N THR A 12 -8.25 -10.64 0.92
CA THR A 12 -7.76 -10.61 -0.46
C THR A 12 -6.26 -10.37 -0.48
N PHE A 13 -5.51 -11.35 -0.99
CA PHE A 13 -4.05 -11.25 -1.13
C PHE A 13 -3.69 -10.57 -2.45
N VAL A 14 -2.94 -9.48 -2.36
CA VAL A 14 -2.48 -8.72 -3.54
C VAL A 14 -0.99 -8.93 -3.72
N MET A 15 -0.59 -9.54 -4.84
CA MET A 15 0.78 -10.02 -5.04
C MET A 15 1.33 -9.61 -6.41
N ASP A 16 2.65 -9.47 -6.48
CA ASP A 16 3.34 -9.17 -7.73
C ASP A 16 3.63 -10.43 -8.57
N ARG A 17 4.38 -10.24 -9.67
CA ARG A 17 4.74 -11.33 -10.62
C ARG A 17 5.55 -12.46 -9.99
N GLY A 18 6.27 -12.22 -8.91
CA GLY A 18 7.08 -13.22 -8.24
C GLY A 18 6.24 -14.33 -7.62
N TYR A 19 4.95 -14.07 -7.41
CA TYR A 19 4.00 -15.03 -6.84
C TYR A 19 3.12 -15.72 -7.89
N ASP A 20 3.42 -15.53 -9.20
CA ASP A 20 2.76 -16.25 -10.29
C ASP A 20 3.25 -17.70 -10.37
N ASP A 21 2.89 -18.49 -9.39
CA ASP A 21 3.25 -19.90 -9.24
C ASP A 21 2.02 -20.75 -8.95
N ASN A 22 2.00 -21.97 -9.50
CA ASN A 22 0.91 -22.93 -9.32
C ASN A 22 0.72 -23.32 -7.85
N LYS A 23 1.81 -23.47 -7.09
CA LYS A 23 1.74 -23.79 -5.66
C LYS A 23 1.04 -22.67 -4.88
N MET A 24 1.26 -21.42 -5.29
CA MET A 24 0.64 -20.27 -4.65
C MET A 24 -0.88 -20.26 -4.89
N PHE A 25 -1.33 -20.48 -6.11
CA PHE A 25 -2.76 -20.55 -6.43
C PHE A 25 -3.45 -21.66 -5.65
N LEU A 26 -2.87 -22.86 -5.63
CA LEU A 26 -3.41 -24.00 -4.88
C LEU A 26 -3.51 -23.68 -3.38
N LYS A 27 -2.44 -23.08 -2.82
CA LYS A 27 -2.42 -22.74 -1.38
C LYS A 27 -3.47 -21.68 -1.01
N LEU A 28 -3.70 -20.69 -1.85
CA LEU A 28 -4.75 -19.68 -1.63
C LEU A 28 -6.14 -20.29 -1.75
N ASP A 29 -6.33 -21.21 -2.68
CA ASP A 29 -7.58 -21.95 -2.85
C ASP A 29 -7.87 -22.86 -1.64
N GLU A 30 -6.86 -23.60 -1.14
CA GLU A 30 -6.96 -24.42 0.08
C GLU A 30 -7.35 -23.60 1.31
N LEU A 31 -6.77 -22.41 1.44
CA LEU A 31 -7.05 -21.49 2.54
C LEU A 31 -8.35 -20.69 2.33
N ASN A 32 -9.09 -20.93 1.26
CA ASN A 32 -10.30 -20.20 0.89
C ASN A 32 -10.12 -18.68 0.90
N GLN A 33 -8.97 -18.20 0.38
CA GLN A 33 -8.63 -16.80 0.33
C GLN A 33 -8.86 -16.22 -1.07
N ASP A 34 -9.25 -14.96 -1.14
CA ASP A 34 -9.30 -14.22 -2.39
C ASP A 34 -7.90 -13.75 -2.78
N TYR A 35 -7.67 -13.54 -4.07
CA TYR A 35 -6.39 -13.01 -4.53
C TYR A 35 -6.51 -12.12 -5.75
N VAL A 36 -5.52 -11.21 -5.88
CA VAL A 36 -5.22 -10.47 -7.11
C VAL A 36 -3.71 -10.57 -7.33
N ILE A 37 -3.30 -11.34 -8.34
CA ILE A 37 -1.89 -11.62 -8.62
C ILE A 37 -1.56 -11.11 -10.02
N ARG A 38 -0.41 -10.43 -10.18
CA ARG A 38 0.08 -10.06 -11.50
C ARG A 38 0.72 -11.28 -12.15
N LEU A 39 0.24 -11.65 -13.35
CA LEU A 39 0.77 -12.77 -14.10
C LEU A 39 2.07 -12.40 -14.84
N THR A 40 2.91 -13.38 -15.04
CA THR A 40 4.02 -13.32 -15.99
C THR A 40 3.50 -13.43 -17.43
N ARG A 41 4.18 -12.80 -18.37
CA ARG A 41 3.79 -12.83 -19.79
C ARG A 41 3.89 -14.24 -20.38
N LYS A 42 4.70 -15.12 -19.78
CA LYS A 42 4.89 -16.51 -20.22
C LYS A 42 3.80 -17.47 -19.73
N ARG A 43 2.93 -17.02 -18.78
CA ARG A 43 1.86 -17.85 -18.22
C ARG A 43 0.94 -18.34 -19.34
N LYS A 44 0.67 -19.65 -19.34
CA LYS A 44 -0.36 -20.26 -20.18
C LYS A 44 -1.66 -20.38 -19.40
N VAL A 45 -2.77 -20.15 -20.09
CA VAL A 45 -4.12 -20.28 -19.56
C VAL A 45 -4.96 -21.13 -20.52
N PHE A 46 -5.94 -21.85 -19.99
CA PHE A 46 -6.89 -22.59 -20.80
C PHE A 46 -8.07 -21.70 -21.15
N TYR A 47 -8.26 -21.48 -22.44
CA TYR A 47 -9.31 -20.62 -22.97
C TYR A 47 -9.88 -21.20 -24.27
N LYS A 48 -11.22 -21.36 -24.32
CA LYS A 48 -11.94 -21.90 -25.48
C LYS A 48 -11.34 -23.24 -25.98
N GLY A 49 -11.13 -24.19 -25.06
CA GLY A 49 -10.64 -25.53 -25.40
C GLY A 49 -9.13 -25.64 -25.68
N LYS A 50 -8.36 -24.57 -25.56
CA LYS A 50 -6.92 -24.57 -25.90
C LYS A 50 -6.08 -23.89 -24.82
N PHE A 51 -4.84 -24.40 -24.63
CA PHE A 51 -3.83 -23.71 -23.85
C PHE A 51 -3.17 -22.62 -24.70
N ILE A 52 -3.27 -21.39 -24.27
CA ILE A 52 -2.67 -20.24 -24.94
C ILE A 52 -1.83 -19.40 -23.96
N PRO A 53 -0.76 -18.75 -24.44
CA PRO A 53 -0.08 -17.72 -23.64
C PRO A 53 -1.07 -16.60 -23.29
N VAL A 54 -1.01 -16.13 -22.06
CA VAL A 54 -1.91 -15.06 -21.57
C VAL A 54 -1.80 -13.77 -22.39
N THR A 55 -0.64 -13.53 -23.00
CA THR A 55 -0.40 -12.38 -23.90
C THR A 55 -1.30 -12.40 -25.14
N LYS A 56 -1.70 -13.58 -25.62
CA LYS A 56 -2.66 -13.66 -26.75
C LYS A 56 -4.04 -13.12 -26.40
N LEU A 57 -4.39 -13.07 -25.11
CA LEU A 57 -5.64 -12.45 -24.67
C LEU A 57 -5.59 -10.93 -24.78
N CYS A 58 -4.40 -10.30 -24.59
CA CYS A 58 -4.23 -8.87 -24.69
C CYS A 58 -4.56 -8.34 -26.11
N ASN A 59 -4.23 -9.11 -27.13
CA ASN A 59 -4.50 -8.72 -28.52
C ASN A 59 -5.99 -8.88 -28.91
N ARG A 60 -6.72 -9.74 -28.17
CA ARG A 60 -8.14 -10.02 -28.44
C ARG A 60 -9.10 -9.09 -27.70
N ARG A 61 -8.67 -8.49 -26.61
CA ARG A 61 -9.47 -7.63 -25.75
C ARG A 61 -8.78 -6.30 -25.54
N LYS A 62 -9.21 -5.30 -26.29
CA LYS A 62 -8.88 -3.89 -25.97
C LYS A 62 -9.74 -3.46 -24.78
N GLY A 63 -9.19 -2.65 -23.88
CA GLY A 63 -9.89 -2.20 -22.69
C GLY A 63 -11.21 -1.49 -23.04
N LYS A 64 -12.32 -1.94 -22.45
CA LYS A 64 -13.65 -1.37 -22.66
C LYS A 64 -14.10 -0.46 -21.54
N VAL A 65 -13.51 -0.62 -20.36
CA VAL A 65 -13.84 0.14 -19.16
C VAL A 65 -12.74 1.16 -18.93
N HIS A 66 -13.08 2.43 -19.05
CA HIS A 66 -12.15 3.53 -18.78
C HIS A 66 -12.09 3.82 -17.27
N MET A 67 -10.90 4.11 -16.76
CA MET A 67 -10.69 4.62 -15.42
C MET A 67 -9.47 5.52 -15.34
N ASN A 68 -9.57 6.59 -14.56
CA ASN A 68 -8.43 7.41 -14.19
C ASN A 68 -7.75 6.80 -12.96
N LEU A 69 -6.45 6.61 -13.01
CA LEU A 69 -5.67 5.98 -11.98
C LEU A 69 -4.45 6.81 -11.64
N PHE A 70 -4.28 7.13 -10.35
CA PHE A 70 -3.04 7.69 -9.86
C PHE A 70 -2.07 6.58 -9.47
N TYR A 71 -0.94 6.47 -10.21
CA TYR A 71 0.06 5.45 -9.99
C TYR A 71 1.47 6.01 -10.14
N LYS A 72 2.35 5.73 -9.16
CA LYS A 72 3.74 6.22 -9.11
C LYS A 72 3.88 7.74 -9.29
N GLY A 73 3.00 8.51 -8.66
CA GLY A 73 3.05 9.97 -8.69
C GLY A 73 2.47 10.62 -9.95
N LYS A 74 1.89 9.85 -10.87
CA LYS A 74 1.28 10.34 -12.11
C LYS A 74 -0.14 9.86 -12.27
N GLU A 75 -0.96 10.66 -12.91
CA GLU A 75 -2.29 10.27 -13.37
C GLU A 75 -2.16 9.53 -14.71
N HIS A 76 -2.90 8.43 -14.83
CA HIS A 76 -2.93 7.59 -16.02
C HIS A 76 -4.37 7.35 -16.45
N ASP A 77 -4.62 7.49 -17.74
CA ASP A 77 -5.84 7.02 -18.37
C ASP A 77 -5.71 5.53 -18.66
N ALA A 78 -6.36 4.73 -17.84
CA ALA A 78 -6.29 3.28 -17.97
C ALA A 78 -7.57 2.72 -18.60
N TYR A 79 -7.39 1.72 -19.44
CA TYR A 79 -8.47 0.99 -20.08
C TYR A 79 -8.42 -0.47 -19.64
N ILE A 80 -9.55 -0.98 -19.16
CA ILE A 80 -9.59 -2.29 -18.53
C ILE A 80 -10.56 -3.21 -19.28
N SER A 81 -10.21 -4.47 -19.37
CA SER A 81 -11.12 -5.54 -19.76
C SER A 81 -10.88 -6.78 -18.91
N HIS A 82 -11.86 -7.68 -18.85
CA HIS A 82 -11.69 -8.95 -18.15
C HIS A 82 -12.16 -10.11 -19.03
N ILE A 83 -11.67 -11.29 -18.71
CA ILE A 83 -12.01 -12.52 -19.42
C ILE A 83 -11.91 -13.72 -18.46
N LYS A 84 -12.91 -14.59 -18.50
CA LYS A 84 -12.88 -15.85 -17.74
C LYS A 84 -11.99 -16.87 -18.46
N VAL A 85 -11.08 -17.47 -17.69
CA VAL A 85 -10.15 -18.51 -18.15
C VAL A 85 -9.97 -19.54 -17.04
N GLN A 86 -9.29 -20.65 -17.34
CA GLN A 86 -8.82 -21.58 -16.30
C GLN A 86 -7.29 -21.47 -16.20
N ILE A 87 -6.77 -21.44 -14.98
CA ILE A 87 -5.34 -21.59 -14.75
C ILE A 87 -5.01 -23.09 -14.65
N THR A 88 -3.81 -23.44 -15.12
CA THR A 88 -3.34 -24.82 -15.16
C THR A 88 -3.27 -25.48 -13.77
N ALA A 89 -3.08 -24.71 -12.70
CA ALA A 89 -2.91 -25.23 -11.35
C ALA A 89 -4.18 -25.82 -10.74
N SER A 90 -5.29 -25.07 -10.81
CA SER A 90 -6.50 -25.43 -10.06
C SER A 90 -7.62 -25.98 -10.94
N LYS A 91 -7.50 -25.88 -12.26
CA LYS A 91 -8.58 -26.13 -13.25
C LYS A 91 -9.86 -25.35 -12.96
N LYS A 92 -9.80 -24.39 -12.03
CA LYS A 92 -10.92 -23.52 -11.66
C LYS A 92 -11.01 -22.34 -12.62
N ASN A 93 -12.22 -21.86 -12.80
CA ASN A 93 -12.45 -20.61 -13.52
C ASN A 93 -11.97 -19.43 -12.69
N VAL A 94 -11.15 -18.58 -13.30
CA VAL A 94 -10.63 -17.33 -12.73
C VAL A 94 -10.87 -16.20 -13.72
N ASN A 95 -10.83 -14.97 -13.25
CA ASN A 95 -10.91 -13.80 -14.10
C ASN A 95 -9.50 -13.25 -14.34
N VAL A 96 -9.12 -13.13 -15.61
CA VAL A 96 -7.94 -12.35 -16.01
C VAL A 96 -8.40 -10.93 -16.32
N VAL A 97 -7.81 -9.96 -15.64
CA VAL A 97 -8.06 -8.52 -15.82
C VAL A 97 -6.86 -7.93 -16.54
N LEU A 98 -7.11 -7.30 -17.68
CA LEU A 98 -6.12 -6.69 -18.55
C LEU A 98 -6.20 -5.18 -18.40
N VAL A 99 -5.10 -4.55 -18.02
CA VAL A 99 -5.02 -3.10 -17.78
C VAL A 99 -4.06 -2.48 -18.78
N TYR A 100 -4.57 -1.58 -19.62
CA TYR A 100 -3.87 -0.86 -20.66
C TYR A 100 -3.65 0.61 -20.28
N GLY A 101 -2.68 1.29 -20.90
CA GLY A 101 -2.45 2.72 -20.72
C GLY A 101 -1.51 3.11 -19.58
N ILE A 102 -1.00 2.15 -18.80
CA ILE A 102 -0.11 2.42 -17.66
C ILE A 102 1.36 2.15 -18.01
N THR A 103 1.59 1.08 -18.74
CA THR A 103 2.92 0.67 -19.20
C THR A 103 2.86 0.36 -20.70
N GLU A 104 4.01 0.30 -21.34
CA GLU A 104 4.13 -0.05 -22.77
C GLU A 104 3.33 -1.33 -23.13
N HIS A 105 3.35 -2.29 -22.22
CA HIS A 105 2.59 -3.52 -22.36
C HIS A 105 1.47 -3.61 -21.32
N PRO A 106 0.32 -4.21 -21.66
CA PRO A 106 -0.77 -4.38 -20.73
C PRO A 106 -0.33 -5.12 -19.46
N MET A 107 -0.77 -4.65 -18.30
CA MET A 107 -0.64 -5.41 -17.08
C MET A 107 -1.71 -6.49 -17.04
N ILE A 108 -1.29 -7.71 -16.70
CA ILE A 108 -2.15 -8.87 -16.67
C ILE A 108 -2.31 -9.30 -15.23
N LEU A 109 -3.52 -9.17 -14.71
CA LEU A 109 -3.88 -9.55 -13.35
C LEU A 109 -4.78 -10.77 -13.40
N VAL A 110 -4.69 -11.64 -12.40
CA VAL A 110 -5.61 -12.75 -12.22
C VAL A 110 -6.26 -12.67 -10.85
N THR A 111 -7.54 -13.01 -10.78
CA THR A 111 -8.30 -13.07 -9.53
C THR A 111 -9.31 -14.21 -9.55
N ASN A 112 -9.53 -14.83 -8.38
CA ASN A 112 -10.62 -15.78 -8.17
C ASN A 112 -11.95 -15.08 -7.80
N LYS A 113 -11.94 -13.75 -7.59
CA LYS A 113 -13.15 -13.00 -7.31
C LYS A 113 -14.10 -13.04 -8.51
N ASN A 114 -15.37 -13.18 -8.24
CA ASN A 114 -16.37 -13.04 -9.30
C ASN A 114 -16.38 -11.60 -9.83
N ILE A 115 -16.55 -11.45 -11.13
CA ILE A 115 -16.65 -10.14 -11.82
C ILE A 115 -17.90 -10.19 -12.70
N SER A 116 -18.91 -9.44 -12.31
CA SER A 116 -20.20 -9.32 -12.99
C SER A 116 -20.48 -7.90 -13.48
N SER A 117 -19.82 -6.90 -12.89
CA SER A 117 -20.04 -5.48 -13.22
C SER A 117 -18.74 -4.75 -13.63
N LYS A 118 -18.91 -3.55 -14.21
CA LYS A 118 -17.78 -2.65 -14.54
C LYS A 118 -17.04 -2.19 -13.27
N GLU A 119 -17.79 -1.91 -12.21
CA GLU A 119 -17.27 -1.47 -10.92
C GLU A 119 -16.36 -2.53 -10.29
N GLU A 120 -16.74 -3.80 -10.40
CA GLU A 120 -15.94 -4.90 -9.87
C GLU A 120 -14.61 -5.06 -10.62
N VAL A 121 -14.60 -4.88 -11.95
CA VAL A 121 -13.35 -4.85 -12.74
C VAL A 121 -12.45 -3.71 -12.28
N ILE A 122 -13.01 -2.52 -12.10
CA ILE A 122 -12.28 -1.33 -11.62
C ILE A 122 -11.73 -1.59 -10.20
N ASN A 123 -12.54 -2.18 -9.33
CA ASN A 123 -12.13 -2.48 -7.96
C ASN A 123 -10.96 -3.48 -7.90
N VAL A 124 -10.95 -4.51 -8.74
CA VAL A 124 -9.81 -5.44 -8.85
C VAL A 124 -8.55 -4.70 -9.27
N ALA A 125 -8.63 -3.82 -10.26
CA ALA A 125 -7.50 -3.02 -10.71
C ALA A 125 -7.02 -2.07 -9.60
N LYS A 126 -7.91 -1.29 -9.00
CA LYS A 126 -7.58 -0.38 -7.88
C LYS A 126 -6.93 -1.12 -6.73
N LEU A 127 -7.44 -2.30 -6.40
CA LEU A 127 -6.88 -3.13 -5.34
C LEU A 127 -5.44 -3.56 -5.66
N TYR A 128 -5.16 -3.96 -6.91
CA TYR A 128 -3.80 -4.27 -7.32
C TYR A 128 -2.87 -3.05 -7.22
N PHE A 129 -3.30 -1.90 -7.70
CA PHE A 129 -2.47 -0.69 -7.66
C PHE A 129 -2.27 -0.18 -6.23
N SER A 130 -3.18 -0.50 -5.29
CA SER A 130 -2.99 -0.18 -3.87
C SER A 130 -1.80 -0.92 -3.25
N ARG A 131 -1.32 -2.01 -3.86
CA ARG A 131 -0.12 -2.75 -3.44
C ARG A 131 1.11 -1.84 -3.33
N TRP A 132 1.19 -0.81 -4.16
CA TRP A 132 2.30 0.12 -4.12
C TRP A 132 2.44 0.85 -2.76
N ARG A 133 1.37 0.94 -1.98
CA ARG A 133 1.40 1.51 -0.63
C ARG A 133 2.35 0.77 0.31
N ILE A 134 2.60 -0.53 0.09
CA ILE A 134 3.56 -1.28 0.90
C ILE A 134 5.00 -0.83 0.61
N GLU A 135 5.31 -0.45 -0.63
CA GLU A 135 6.62 0.07 -1.01
C GLU A 135 6.87 1.43 -0.34
N GLU A 136 5.85 2.30 -0.30
CA GLU A 136 5.90 3.58 0.43
C GLU A 136 6.03 3.37 1.95
N TYR A 137 5.36 2.36 2.50
CA TYR A 137 5.50 2.00 3.90
C TYR A 137 6.95 1.60 4.23
N PHE A 138 7.58 0.74 3.44
CA PHE A 138 8.98 0.38 3.63
C PHE A 138 9.93 1.55 3.40
N ARG A 139 9.66 2.38 2.41
CA ARG A 139 10.43 3.62 2.18
C ARG A 139 10.35 4.55 3.38
N CYS A 140 9.18 4.74 3.96
CA CYS A 140 9.00 5.54 5.15
C CYS A 140 9.79 4.95 6.34
N LYS A 141 9.76 3.64 6.56
CA LYS A 141 10.59 2.99 7.58
C LYS A 141 12.07 3.27 7.41
N LYS A 142 12.58 3.15 6.19
CA LYS A 142 14.00 3.38 5.89
C LYS A 142 14.40 4.84 6.06
N GLN A 143 13.63 5.77 5.51
CA GLN A 143 14.00 7.18 5.43
C GLN A 143 13.66 7.97 6.70
N GLN A 144 12.52 7.73 7.34
CA GLN A 144 12.09 8.49 8.51
C GLN A 144 12.59 7.90 9.82
N PHE A 145 12.70 6.57 9.89
CA PHE A 145 13.13 5.87 11.09
C PHE A 145 14.55 5.31 10.99
N ASN A 146 15.27 5.57 9.89
CA ASN A 146 16.63 5.10 9.66
C ASN A 146 16.79 3.60 9.92
N PHE A 147 15.79 2.79 9.55
CA PHE A 147 15.73 1.38 9.90
C PHE A 147 16.92 0.56 9.42
N GLU A 148 17.61 0.99 8.37
CA GLU A 148 18.81 0.32 7.85
C GLU A 148 20.11 0.75 8.56
N TYR A 149 20.08 1.81 9.38
CA TYR A 149 21.25 2.35 10.07
C TYR A 149 21.36 1.90 11.53
N PHE A 150 20.45 1.03 11.99
CA PHE A 150 20.56 0.47 13.33
C PHE A 150 21.78 -0.47 13.45
N ARG A 151 22.65 -0.15 14.40
CA ARG A 151 23.84 -0.96 14.71
C ARG A 151 23.52 -2.22 15.54
N VAL A 152 22.29 -2.70 15.49
CA VAL A 152 21.82 -3.85 16.27
C VAL A 152 21.98 -5.11 15.44
N ARG A 153 22.69 -6.13 15.98
CA ARG A 153 22.98 -7.38 15.27
C ARG A 153 22.11 -8.56 15.71
N ILE A 154 21.49 -8.47 16.90
CA ILE A 154 20.70 -9.55 17.48
C ILE A 154 19.30 -9.55 16.85
N LEU A 155 18.88 -10.67 16.25
CA LEU A 155 17.59 -10.79 15.57
C LEU A 155 16.40 -10.41 16.47
N LYS A 156 16.43 -10.78 17.76
CA LYS A 156 15.40 -10.40 18.74
C LYS A 156 15.25 -8.88 18.87
N ALA A 157 16.37 -8.16 18.92
CA ALA A 157 16.37 -6.70 19.02
C ALA A 157 15.92 -6.04 17.70
N ILE A 158 16.32 -6.59 16.54
CA ILE A 158 15.85 -6.12 15.23
C ILE A 158 14.33 -6.28 15.14
N ASN A 159 13.79 -7.43 15.56
CA ASN A 159 12.36 -7.68 15.56
C ASN A 159 11.61 -6.72 16.52
N ALA A 160 12.16 -6.45 17.70
CA ALA A 160 11.58 -5.49 18.65
C ALA A 160 11.54 -4.08 18.05
N LEU A 161 12.63 -3.61 17.44
CA LEU A 161 12.70 -2.32 16.75
C LEU A 161 11.67 -2.24 15.61
N ASN A 162 11.61 -3.28 14.78
CA ASN A 162 10.62 -3.35 13.70
C ASN A 162 9.18 -3.30 14.24
N PHE A 163 8.91 -3.93 15.37
CA PHE A 163 7.61 -3.87 16.04
C PHE A 163 7.29 -2.44 16.49
N TYR A 164 8.20 -1.76 17.22
CA TYR A 164 7.98 -0.39 17.68
C TYR A 164 7.77 0.59 16.53
N ILE A 165 8.55 0.48 15.45
CA ILE A 165 8.35 1.31 14.26
C ILE A 165 6.98 1.03 13.63
N THR A 166 6.55 -0.24 13.57
CA THR A 166 5.23 -0.61 13.05
C THR A 166 4.11 0.01 13.88
N VAL A 167 4.22 -0.03 15.20
CA VAL A 167 3.25 0.61 16.13
C VAL A 167 3.22 2.12 15.89
N ALA A 168 4.39 2.77 15.85
CA ALA A 168 4.49 4.21 15.58
C ALA A 168 3.84 4.59 14.23
N MET A 169 4.13 3.85 13.18
CA MET A 169 3.52 4.09 11.85
C MET A 169 2.01 3.85 11.85
N THR A 170 1.52 2.85 12.59
CA THR A 170 0.08 2.61 12.74
C THR A 170 -0.59 3.78 13.45
N TYR A 171 0.05 4.33 14.48
CA TYR A 171 -0.44 5.50 15.18
C TYR A 171 -0.49 6.74 14.27
N LEU A 172 0.58 6.99 13.48
CA LEU A 172 0.59 8.05 12.48
C LEU A 172 -0.52 7.88 11.44
N ALA A 173 -0.77 6.65 11.00
CA ALA A 173 -1.87 6.35 10.08
C ALA A 173 -3.24 6.68 10.70
N ARG A 174 -3.45 6.33 11.96
CA ARG A 174 -4.71 6.66 12.68
C ARG A 174 -4.95 8.16 12.78
N ILE A 175 -3.91 8.94 13.08
CA ILE A 175 -4.02 10.42 13.11
C ILE A 175 -4.46 10.96 11.75
N THR A 176 -4.00 10.36 10.65
CA THR A 176 -4.36 10.83 9.29
C THR A 176 -5.76 10.46 8.86
N MET A 177 -6.32 9.37 9.39
CA MET A 177 -7.59 8.80 8.93
C MET A 177 -8.80 9.25 9.75
N LYS A 178 -8.61 9.66 11.01
CA LYS A 178 -9.71 10.06 11.88
C LYS A 178 -10.04 11.54 11.73
N ASP A 179 -11.31 11.86 11.50
CA ASP A 179 -11.79 13.25 11.42
C ASP A 179 -11.69 13.97 12.77
N GLU A 180 -11.87 13.25 13.88
CA GLU A 180 -11.72 13.77 15.24
C GLU A 180 -10.33 14.37 15.52
N THR A 181 -9.30 13.92 14.79
CA THR A 181 -7.92 14.39 14.93
C THR A 181 -7.54 15.46 13.91
N ASN A 182 -8.48 15.99 13.12
CA ASN A 182 -8.19 16.94 12.05
C ASN A 182 -7.42 18.17 12.54
N ARG A 183 -7.77 18.75 13.70
CA ARG A 183 -7.04 19.91 14.28
C ARG A 183 -5.58 19.57 14.55
N ILE A 184 -5.30 18.42 15.18
CA ILE A 184 -3.94 17.94 15.47
C ILE A 184 -3.20 17.66 14.17
N LYS A 185 -3.86 17.00 13.22
CA LYS A 185 -3.32 16.71 11.90
C LYS A 185 -2.87 17.98 11.17
N TYR A 186 -3.71 19.01 11.12
CA TYR A 186 -3.37 20.29 10.48
C TYR A 186 -2.24 21.01 11.21
N ALA A 187 -2.25 21.05 12.54
CA ALA A 187 -1.18 21.67 13.32
C ALA A 187 0.18 20.96 13.06
N VAL A 188 0.18 19.65 13.05
CA VAL A 188 1.38 18.84 12.77
C VAL A 188 1.86 19.02 11.32
N ILE A 189 0.95 19.04 10.34
CA ILE A 189 1.30 19.26 8.93
C ILE A 189 1.85 20.67 8.72
N ASN A 190 1.30 21.68 9.38
CA ASN A 190 1.78 23.06 9.28
C ASN A 190 3.14 23.26 9.96
N ALA A 191 3.46 22.48 10.98
CA ALA A 191 4.79 22.47 11.58
C ALA A 191 5.87 21.80 10.70
N ALA A 192 5.48 21.04 9.68
CA ALA A 192 6.39 20.44 8.72
C ALA A 192 6.77 21.40 7.59
N ASP A 193 7.86 21.07 6.87
CA ASP A 193 8.26 21.86 5.71
C ASP A 193 7.17 21.88 4.62
N PRO A 194 6.94 23.02 3.96
CA PRO A 194 6.01 23.11 2.86
C PRO A 194 6.45 22.18 1.72
N ILE A 195 5.50 21.46 1.13
CA ILE A 195 5.75 20.61 -0.04
C ILE A 195 5.09 21.29 -1.24
N LYS A 196 5.85 21.44 -2.32
CA LYS A 196 5.38 22.07 -3.56
C LYS A 196 4.42 21.19 -4.36
N ASP A 197 4.51 19.87 -4.23
CA ASP A 197 3.75 18.91 -5.03
C ASP A 197 2.61 18.24 -4.27
N LYS A 198 1.62 17.73 -5.02
CA LYS A 198 0.52 16.93 -4.48
C LYS A 198 1.07 15.64 -3.85
N VAL A 199 0.91 15.48 -2.55
CA VAL A 199 1.46 14.36 -1.79
C VAL A 199 0.45 13.23 -1.70
N ALA A 200 0.85 12.05 -2.17
CA ALA A 200 0.01 10.85 -2.06
C ALA A 200 -0.08 10.32 -0.62
N PHE A 201 0.95 10.56 0.20
CA PHE A 201 1.02 10.06 1.57
C PHE A 201 1.51 11.14 2.54
N HIS A 202 0.71 11.41 3.57
CA HIS A 202 1.03 12.40 4.59
C HIS A 202 2.02 11.91 5.68
N TYR A 203 2.41 10.64 5.68
CA TYR A 203 3.27 10.05 6.71
C TYR A 203 4.58 10.84 6.93
N TYR A 204 5.24 11.24 5.85
CA TYR A 204 6.49 12.01 5.92
C TYR A 204 6.29 13.37 6.57
N ARG A 205 5.23 14.08 6.19
CA ARG A 205 4.93 15.40 6.77
C ARG A 205 4.56 15.29 8.23
N ILE A 206 3.73 14.33 8.59
CA ILE A 206 3.30 14.11 9.98
C ILE A 206 4.50 13.73 10.83
N SER A 207 5.35 12.80 10.39
CA SER A 207 6.56 12.41 11.10
C SER A 207 7.50 13.61 11.32
N LYS A 208 7.75 14.43 10.30
CA LYS A 208 8.57 15.65 10.40
C LYS A 208 7.94 16.70 11.31
N GLY A 209 6.64 16.94 11.19
CA GLY A 209 5.92 17.89 12.03
C GLY A 209 5.97 17.50 13.51
N ILE A 210 5.71 16.23 13.82
CA ILE A 210 5.84 15.70 15.20
C ILE A 210 7.28 15.87 15.70
N SER A 211 8.27 15.50 14.89
CA SER A 211 9.69 15.66 15.28
C SER A 211 10.04 17.10 15.60
N ARG A 212 9.56 18.09 14.84
CA ARG A 212 9.75 19.51 15.13
C ARG A 212 9.05 19.95 16.41
N LEU A 213 7.78 19.59 16.58
CA LEU A 213 7.05 19.94 17.80
C LEU A 213 7.74 19.36 19.04
N LEU A 214 8.20 18.11 18.96
CA LEU A 214 8.95 17.48 20.06
C LEU A 214 10.33 18.12 20.28
N SER A 215 11.02 18.59 19.24
CA SER A 215 12.30 19.30 19.41
C SER A 215 12.12 20.63 20.16
N TYR A 216 11.08 21.40 19.83
CA TYR A 216 10.74 22.61 20.58
C TYR A 216 10.39 22.32 22.04
N ALA A 217 9.61 21.26 22.28
CA ALA A 217 9.32 20.81 23.64
C ALA A 217 10.58 20.42 24.41
N LYS A 218 11.51 19.70 23.77
CA LYS A 218 12.80 19.29 24.37
C LYS A 218 13.69 20.49 24.69
N GLU A 219 13.72 21.50 23.84
CA GLU A 219 14.46 22.75 24.08
C GLU A 219 13.84 23.54 25.23
N GLY A 220 12.52 23.64 25.28
CA GLY A 220 11.80 24.28 26.38
C GLY A 220 12.06 23.58 27.71
N VAL A 221 12.05 22.24 27.77
CA VAL A 221 12.38 21.46 28.96
C VAL A 221 13.84 21.66 29.37
N ARG A 222 14.78 21.63 28.42
CA ARG A 222 16.19 21.91 28.70
C ARG A 222 16.42 23.33 29.24
N PHE A 223 15.74 24.32 28.70
CA PHE A 223 15.77 25.68 29.15
C PHE A 223 15.22 25.81 30.57
N TRP A 224 14.10 25.16 30.86
CA TRP A 224 13.48 25.10 32.17
C TRP A 224 14.44 24.53 33.25
N PHE A 225 15.12 23.42 32.93
CA PHE A 225 16.11 22.85 33.85
C PHE A 225 17.39 23.70 34.02
N LYS A 226 17.76 24.48 33.03
CA LYS A 226 18.94 25.38 33.13
C LYS A 226 18.67 26.65 33.94
N THR A 227 17.42 27.10 33.97
CA THR A 227 17.03 28.31 34.69
C THR A 227 16.47 27.91 36.06
N LYS A 228 17.27 28.10 37.13
CA LYS A 228 16.86 27.85 38.52
C LYS A 228 15.64 28.67 39.01
N ARG A 229 15.11 29.57 38.20
CA ARG A 229 13.84 30.27 38.39
C ARG A 229 13.08 30.23 37.05
N PRO A 230 12.07 29.42 36.89
CA PRO A 230 11.23 29.49 35.71
C PRO A 230 10.45 30.82 35.79
N LYS A 231 10.85 31.80 35.03
CA LYS A 231 9.89 32.80 34.56
C LYS A 231 8.92 32.00 33.72
N TYR A 232 7.69 31.83 34.19
CA TYR A 232 6.63 31.17 33.47
C TYR A 232 6.45 31.83 32.10
N ARG A 233 7.20 31.41 31.11
CA ARG A 233 6.76 31.49 29.73
C ARG A 233 5.86 30.29 29.52
N GLN A 234 4.60 30.53 29.77
CA GLN A 234 3.56 29.69 29.23
C GLN A 234 3.89 29.52 27.74
N LEU A 235 4.28 28.30 27.34
CA LEU A 235 4.25 27.92 25.95
C LEU A 235 2.76 27.90 25.59
N CYS A 236 2.23 29.07 25.26
CA CYS A 236 0.96 29.14 24.56
C CYS A 236 1.19 28.47 23.22
N LEU A 237 0.84 27.20 23.14
CA LEU A 237 0.33 26.65 21.91
C LEU A 237 -0.83 27.55 21.51
N LYS A 238 -0.56 28.57 20.69
CA LYS A 238 -1.61 29.27 19.98
C LYS A 238 -2.26 28.22 19.10
N LEU A 239 -3.23 27.53 19.68
CA LEU A 239 -4.27 26.85 18.93
C LEU A 239 -5.01 28.01 18.24
N ILE A 240 -4.58 28.31 17.01
CA ILE A 240 -5.32 29.23 16.16
C ILE A 240 -6.67 28.58 15.93
N ALA A 241 -7.68 29.23 16.46
CA ALA A 241 -9.09 28.94 16.24
C ALA A 241 -9.44 28.98 14.75
#